data_db4ca34245e9e8189222bde4e475c1e3
#
_entry.id   db4ca34245e9e8189222bde4e475c1e3
#
_cell.length_a   1.000
_cell.length_b   1.000
_cell.length_c   1.000
_cell.angle_alpha   90.00
_cell.angle_beta   90.00
_cell.angle_gamma   90.00
#
_symmetry.space_group_name_H-M   'P 1'
#
loop_
_entity.id
_entity.type
_entity.pdbx_description
1 polymer ?
#
loop_
_entity_poly.entity_id
_entity_poly.type
_entity_poly.pdbx_seq_one_letter_code
_entity_poly.pdbx_strand_id
1 'polypeptide(L)'
;MPTLFPYTTLFRSAEPAPIPDSVLDKPPSAELRPDQRDDQSLPPYEVLDPVLQGYVEGDRTAPDLVAEGFDPAVVDQVVRLVDGAEYKRRQNPPGVRITTKAFGKDRRMPITNRYRPPAPPEAGRG
;
A
#
# COMPACT_ATOMS: atom_id res chain seq x y z
N MET A 1 5.50 12.68 -7.16
CA MET A 1 5.22 11.31 -6.67
C MET A 1 3.76 10.99 -6.92
N PRO A 2 3.44 9.86 -7.55
CA PRO A 2 2.06 9.42 -7.57
C PRO A 2 1.69 8.99 -6.15
N THR A 3 0.87 9.77 -5.48
CA THR A 3 0.29 9.38 -4.20
C THR A 3 -0.84 8.39 -4.47
N LEU A 4 -1.03 7.41 -3.60
CA LEU A 4 -2.17 6.48 -3.61
C LEU A 4 -3.53 7.23 -3.63
N PHE A 5 -3.51 8.54 -3.39
CA PHE A 5 -4.68 9.42 -3.39
C PHE A 5 -4.49 10.57 -4.38
N PRO A 6 -4.72 10.34 -5.69
CA PRO A 6 -4.64 11.40 -6.70
C PRO A 6 -5.54 12.60 -6.41
N TYR A 7 -6.56 12.42 -5.58
CA TYR A 7 -7.46 13.49 -5.14
C TYR A 7 -6.76 14.60 -4.37
N THR A 8 -5.76 14.27 -3.53
CA THR A 8 -5.03 15.28 -2.76
C THR A 8 -4.30 16.26 -3.67
N THR A 9 -3.73 15.78 -4.76
CA THR A 9 -3.07 16.64 -5.75
C THR A 9 -4.07 17.54 -6.44
N LEU A 10 -5.23 17.00 -6.83
CA LEU A 10 -6.29 17.78 -7.48
C LEU A 10 -6.80 18.90 -6.56
N PHE A 11 -7.02 18.60 -5.28
CA PHE A 11 -7.51 19.58 -4.32
C PHE A 11 -6.45 20.61 -3.92
N ARG A 12 -5.16 20.24 -3.91
CA ARG A 12 -4.07 21.18 -3.66
C ARG A 12 -3.86 22.18 -4.79
N SER A 13 -4.14 21.80 -6.04
CA SER A 13 -3.97 22.66 -7.22
C SER A 13 -5.19 23.53 -7.55
N ALA A 14 -6.30 23.37 -6.84
CA ALA A 14 -7.48 24.21 -7.02
C ALA A 14 -7.30 25.58 -6.34
N GLU A 15 -7.75 26.64 -7.00
CA GLU A 15 -7.74 28.02 -6.49
C GLU A 15 -9.17 28.59 -6.43
N PRO A 16 -9.72 28.95 -5.25
CA PRO A 16 -9.14 28.70 -3.93
C PRO A 16 -9.15 27.21 -3.54
N ALA A 17 -8.19 26.79 -2.72
CA ALA A 17 -8.11 25.41 -2.27
C ALA A 17 -9.36 25.05 -1.45
N PRO A 18 -10.15 24.05 -1.86
CA PRO A 18 -11.41 23.71 -1.19
C PRO A 18 -11.20 22.99 0.15
N ILE A 19 -10.00 22.50 0.39
CA ILE A 19 -9.63 21.78 1.62
C ILE A 19 -8.40 22.44 2.23
N PRO A 20 -8.42 22.80 3.53
CA PRO A 20 -7.28 23.36 4.21
C PRO A 20 -6.05 22.42 4.22
N ASP A 21 -4.86 22.96 4.11
CA ASP A 21 -3.61 22.19 4.14
C ASP A 21 -3.47 21.34 5.40
N SER A 22 -3.94 21.86 6.55
CA SER A 22 -3.94 21.11 7.81
C SER A 22 -4.71 19.79 7.76
N VAL A 23 -5.70 19.66 6.86
CA VAL A 23 -6.44 18.42 6.64
C VAL A 23 -5.69 17.50 5.69
N LEU A 24 -5.04 18.08 4.66
CA LEU A 24 -4.28 17.31 3.66
C LEU A 24 -2.98 16.74 4.23
N ASP A 25 -2.37 17.46 5.18
CA ASP A 25 -1.08 17.09 5.78
C ASP A 25 -1.23 16.24 7.05
N LYS A 26 -2.47 16.14 7.60
CA LYS A 26 -2.71 15.30 8.78
C LYS A 26 -2.44 13.84 8.45
N PRO A 27 -1.52 13.17 9.16
CA PRO A 27 -1.30 11.74 8.96
C PRO A 27 -2.56 10.95 9.31
N PRO A 28 -2.89 9.91 8.54
CA PRO A 28 -4.05 9.07 8.82
C PRO A 28 -3.89 8.33 10.15
N SER A 29 -4.99 8.20 10.87
CA SER A 29 -5.06 7.48 12.13
C SER A 29 -6.46 6.90 12.33
N ALA A 30 -6.53 5.70 12.93
CA ALA A 30 -7.79 5.12 13.36
C ALA A 30 -8.34 5.77 14.65
N GLU A 31 -7.54 6.61 15.33
CA GLU A 31 -7.89 7.34 16.56
C GLU A 31 -8.40 6.43 17.71
N LEU A 32 -7.94 5.17 17.72
CA LEU A 32 -8.32 4.19 18.75
C LEU A 32 -7.53 4.37 20.06
N ARG A 33 -6.41 5.12 19.99
CA ARG A 33 -5.55 5.45 21.13
C ARG A 33 -5.09 6.90 21.01
N PRO A 34 -4.78 7.56 22.14
CA PRO A 34 -4.15 8.88 22.11
C PRO A 34 -2.87 8.85 21.26
N ASP A 35 -2.70 9.87 20.41
CA ASP A 35 -1.52 10.06 19.54
C ASP A 35 -1.21 8.88 18.59
N GLN A 36 -2.19 8.02 18.33
CA GLN A 36 -2.03 6.92 17.37
C GLN A 36 -1.87 7.46 15.95
N ARG A 37 -0.89 6.90 15.22
CA ARG A 37 -0.66 7.17 13.80
C ARG A 37 -0.49 5.84 13.06
N ASP A 38 -0.93 5.79 11.82
CA ASP A 38 -0.84 4.56 11.01
C ASP A 38 0.61 4.22 10.66
N ASP A 39 1.49 5.23 10.55
CA ASP A 39 2.91 5.06 10.28
C ASP A 39 3.71 4.44 11.46
N GLN A 40 3.12 4.29 12.63
CA GLN A 40 3.76 3.60 13.77
C GLN A 40 3.90 2.08 13.57
N SER A 41 3.07 1.50 12.71
CA SER A 41 3.06 0.07 12.43
C SER A 41 3.39 -0.29 10.98
N LEU A 42 3.50 0.70 10.11
CA LEU A 42 3.77 0.56 8.69
C LEU A 42 5.07 1.29 8.31
N PRO A 43 5.75 0.87 7.25
CA PRO A 43 6.83 1.66 6.66
C PRO A 43 6.33 3.04 6.24
N PRO A 44 7.21 4.06 6.17
CA PRO A 44 6.87 5.37 5.62
C PRO A 44 6.22 5.24 4.23
N TYR A 45 5.24 6.10 3.93
CA TYR A 45 4.49 6.02 2.66
C TYR A 45 5.39 6.16 1.43
N GLU A 46 6.48 6.92 1.53
CA GLU A 46 7.46 7.08 0.45
C GLU A 46 8.10 5.74 0.02
N VAL A 47 8.18 4.78 0.95
CA VAL A 47 8.69 3.43 0.68
C VAL A 47 7.54 2.46 0.40
N LEU A 48 6.44 2.59 1.15
CA LEU A 48 5.29 1.71 1.05
C LEU A 48 4.60 1.79 -0.31
N ASP A 49 4.36 3.00 -0.82
CA ASP A 49 3.61 3.24 -2.05
C ASP A 49 4.26 2.61 -3.30
N PRO A 50 5.57 2.77 -3.55
CA PRO A 50 6.22 2.10 -4.68
C PRO A 50 6.17 0.57 -4.60
N VAL A 51 6.31 -0.01 -3.41
CA VAL A 51 6.22 -1.47 -3.20
C VAL A 51 4.79 -1.94 -3.49
N LEU A 52 3.77 -1.23 -2.99
CA LEU A 52 2.37 -1.55 -3.25
C LEU A 52 2.04 -1.43 -4.75
N GLN A 53 2.51 -0.38 -5.40
CA GLN A 53 2.30 -0.19 -6.84
C GLN A 53 2.93 -1.32 -7.64
N GLY A 54 4.17 -1.69 -7.35
CA GLY A 54 4.85 -2.80 -7.99
C GLY A 54 4.13 -4.12 -7.77
N TYR A 55 3.76 -4.42 -6.53
CA TYR A 55 3.13 -5.69 -6.16
C TYR A 55 1.70 -5.83 -6.67
N VAL A 56 0.86 -4.79 -6.52
CA VAL A 56 -0.58 -4.85 -6.82
C VAL A 56 -0.87 -4.54 -8.28
N GLU A 57 -0.32 -3.45 -8.81
CA GLU A 57 -0.60 -3.00 -10.19
C GLU A 57 0.36 -3.62 -11.20
N GLY A 58 1.64 -3.75 -10.83
CA GLY A 58 2.70 -4.28 -11.69
C GLY A 58 2.82 -5.79 -11.72
N ASP A 59 2.05 -6.54 -10.89
CA ASP A 59 2.16 -8.00 -10.71
C ASP A 59 3.60 -8.48 -10.42
N ARG A 60 4.41 -7.61 -9.79
CA ARG A 60 5.78 -7.95 -9.41
C ARG A 60 5.76 -8.95 -8.27
N THR A 61 6.65 -9.91 -8.32
CA THR A 61 6.86 -10.83 -7.20
C THR A 61 7.74 -10.18 -6.12
N ALA A 62 7.74 -10.74 -4.89
CA ALA A 62 8.63 -10.25 -3.84
C ALA A 62 10.12 -10.30 -4.26
N PRO A 63 10.62 -11.37 -4.90
CA PRO A 63 11.99 -11.38 -5.44
C PRO A 63 12.26 -10.27 -6.47
N ASP A 64 11.29 -9.94 -7.34
CA ASP A 64 11.47 -8.88 -8.34
C ASP A 64 11.64 -7.51 -7.66
N LEU A 65 10.82 -7.22 -6.65
CA LEU A 65 10.90 -5.98 -5.89
C LEU A 65 12.23 -5.85 -5.13
N VAL A 66 12.72 -6.93 -4.56
CA VAL A 66 14.05 -6.95 -3.91
C VAL A 66 15.15 -6.72 -4.94
N ALA A 67 15.05 -7.32 -6.13
CA ALA A 67 16.00 -7.09 -7.21
C ALA A 67 15.99 -5.64 -7.74
N GLU A 68 14.85 -4.94 -7.62
CA GLU A 68 14.70 -3.52 -7.93
C GLU A 68 15.30 -2.60 -6.84
N GLY A 69 15.77 -3.16 -5.72
CA GLY A 69 16.46 -2.44 -4.65
C GLY A 69 15.64 -2.11 -3.42
N PHE A 70 14.42 -2.64 -3.30
CA PHE A 70 13.63 -2.50 -2.07
C PHE A 70 14.14 -3.40 -0.95
N ASP A 71 14.04 -2.94 0.29
CA ASP A 71 14.44 -3.70 1.46
C ASP A 71 13.61 -5.00 1.58
N PRO A 72 14.25 -6.19 1.66
CA PRO A 72 13.54 -7.46 1.75
C PRO A 72 12.57 -7.56 2.93
N ALA A 73 12.89 -6.96 4.07
CA ALA A 73 12.03 -6.98 5.25
C ALA A 73 10.76 -6.15 5.02
N VAL A 74 10.89 -5.00 4.36
CA VAL A 74 9.75 -4.15 3.99
C VAL A 74 8.87 -4.86 2.97
N VAL A 75 9.46 -5.45 1.94
CA VAL A 75 8.73 -6.20 0.90
C VAL A 75 7.95 -7.35 1.53
N ASP A 76 8.57 -8.16 2.39
CA ASP A 76 7.91 -9.28 3.06
C ASP A 76 6.76 -8.80 3.97
N GLN A 77 6.96 -7.72 4.72
CA GLN A 77 5.92 -7.13 5.56
C GLN A 77 4.72 -6.69 4.71
N VAL A 78 4.95 -5.96 3.63
CA VAL A 78 3.90 -5.44 2.74
C VAL A 78 3.12 -6.57 2.09
N VAL A 79 3.81 -7.56 1.52
CA VAL A 79 3.18 -8.72 0.89
C VAL A 79 2.28 -9.47 1.88
N ARG A 80 2.77 -9.72 3.10
CA ARG A 80 1.96 -10.37 4.14
C ARG A 80 0.71 -9.59 4.51
N LEU A 81 0.83 -8.27 4.64
CA LEU A 81 -0.32 -7.42 4.98
C LEU A 81 -1.34 -7.37 3.87
N VAL A 82 -0.90 -7.25 2.61
CA VAL A 82 -1.78 -7.22 1.44
C VAL A 82 -2.52 -8.55 1.28
N ASP A 83 -1.80 -9.67 1.33
CA ASP A 83 -2.40 -10.98 1.14
C ASP A 83 -3.29 -11.37 2.33
N GLY A 84 -2.89 -11.03 3.54
CA GLY A 84 -3.68 -11.26 4.75
C GLY A 84 -4.97 -10.44 4.83
N ALA A 85 -5.05 -9.32 4.11
CA ALA A 85 -6.22 -8.44 4.10
C ALA A 85 -7.28 -8.82 3.05
N GLU A 86 -7.16 -9.97 2.36
CA GLU A 86 -8.10 -10.41 1.32
C GLU A 86 -9.55 -10.43 1.82
N TYR A 87 -9.80 -10.92 3.03
CA TYR A 87 -11.14 -10.96 3.61
C TYR A 87 -11.76 -9.57 3.78
N LYS A 88 -10.95 -8.56 4.12
CA LYS A 88 -11.41 -7.17 4.23
C LYS A 88 -11.77 -6.59 2.86
N ARG A 89 -10.98 -6.87 1.83
CA ARG A 89 -11.27 -6.43 0.46
C ARG A 89 -12.58 -6.98 -0.06
N ARG A 90 -12.93 -8.22 0.31
CA ARG A 90 -14.20 -8.85 -0.09
C ARG A 90 -15.41 -8.24 0.58
N GLN A 91 -15.24 -7.57 1.71
CA GLN A 91 -16.32 -6.89 2.44
C GLN A 91 -16.57 -5.47 1.92
N ASN A 92 -15.67 -4.92 1.11
CA ASN A 92 -15.83 -3.58 0.59
C ASN A 92 -16.98 -3.48 -0.41
N PRO A 93 -17.76 -2.37 -0.37
CA PRO A 93 -18.78 -2.10 -1.37
C PRO A 93 -18.13 -1.95 -2.75
N PRO A 94 -18.90 -2.14 -3.85
CA PRO A 94 -18.41 -1.87 -5.19
C PRO A 94 -17.94 -0.42 -5.31
N GLY A 95 -16.68 -0.23 -5.64
CA GLY A 95 -16.07 1.09 -5.87
C GLY A 95 -15.84 1.38 -7.34
N VAL A 96 -15.62 2.64 -7.66
CA VAL A 96 -15.23 3.07 -9.01
C VAL A 96 -13.79 2.66 -9.26
N ARG A 97 -13.50 2.15 -10.45
CA ARG A 97 -12.15 1.84 -10.85
C ARG A 97 -11.41 3.13 -11.23
N ILE A 98 -10.35 3.43 -10.50
CA ILE A 98 -9.51 4.63 -10.71
C ILE A 98 -8.07 4.32 -11.14
N THR A 99 -7.69 3.05 -11.08
CA THR A 99 -6.37 2.55 -11.50
C THR A 99 -6.51 1.47 -12.56
N THR A 100 -5.40 1.05 -13.16
CA THR A 100 -5.38 -0.03 -14.16
C THR A 100 -5.99 -1.32 -13.66
N LYS A 101 -5.86 -1.60 -12.35
CA LYS A 101 -6.49 -2.73 -11.67
C LYS A 101 -7.35 -2.26 -10.51
N ALA A 102 -8.58 -2.77 -10.44
CA ALA A 102 -9.42 -2.58 -9.26
C ALA A 102 -8.94 -3.54 -8.15
N PHE A 103 -8.31 -2.99 -7.12
CA PHE A 103 -7.69 -3.75 -6.03
C PHE A 103 -8.64 -4.76 -5.36
N GLY A 104 -9.93 -4.45 -5.29
CA GLY A 104 -10.93 -5.35 -4.73
C GLY A 104 -11.45 -6.44 -5.69
N LYS A 105 -11.45 -6.18 -7.02
CA LYS A 105 -12.03 -7.09 -8.01
C LYS A 105 -10.98 -7.86 -8.81
N ASP A 106 -9.93 -7.19 -9.24
CA ASP A 106 -8.97 -7.73 -10.21
C ASP A 106 -7.83 -8.50 -9.52
N ARG A 107 -7.61 -8.25 -8.22
CA ARG A 107 -6.67 -9.01 -7.42
C ARG A 107 -7.43 -9.75 -6.32
N ARG A 108 -7.62 -11.04 -6.49
CA ARG A 108 -8.28 -11.91 -5.52
C ARG A 108 -7.43 -13.14 -5.23
N MET A 109 -7.34 -13.46 -3.94
CA MET A 109 -6.74 -14.71 -3.47
C MET A 109 -7.79 -15.52 -2.71
N PRO A 110 -7.70 -16.87 -2.67
CA PRO A 110 -8.54 -17.66 -1.78
C PRO A 110 -8.38 -17.19 -0.33
N ILE A 111 -9.48 -16.97 0.40
CA ILE A 111 -9.44 -16.53 1.81
C ILE A 111 -8.63 -17.51 2.67
N THR A 112 -8.66 -18.79 2.31
CA THR A 112 -7.93 -19.87 2.99
C THR A 112 -6.49 -20.01 2.52
N ASN A 113 -6.04 -19.17 1.57
CA ASN A 113 -4.68 -19.25 1.07
C ASN A 113 -3.68 -18.88 2.18
N ARG A 114 -2.81 -19.82 2.52
CA ARG A 114 -1.70 -19.65 3.45
C ARG A 114 -0.34 -19.81 2.78
N TYR A 115 -0.32 -19.84 1.45
CA TYR A 115 0.94 -19.88 0.73
C TYR A 115 1.74 -18.63 1.03
N ARG A 116 3.00 -18.84 1.37
CA ARG A 116 3.98 -17.78 1.50
C ARG A 116 5.13 -18.11 0.56
N PRO A 117 5.49 -17.21 -0.36
CA PRO A 117 6.70 -17.42 -1.14
C PRO A 117 7.90 -17.53 -0.20
N PRO A 118 8.91 -18.31 -0.53
CA PRO A 118 10.14 -18.36 0.24
C PRO A 118 10.72 -16.94 0.36
N ALA A 119 11.28 -16.62 1.53
CA ALA A 119 11.97 -15.36 1.72
C ALA A 119 13.07 -15.21 0.64
N PRO A 120 13.23 -14.03 0.08
CA PRO A 120 14.33 -13.79 -0.86
C PRO A 120 15.65 -14.14 -0.16
N PRO A 121 16.64 -14.69 -0.91
CA PRO A 121 17.95 -14.97 -0.35
C PRO A 121 18.51 -13.67 0.24
N GLU A 122 19.03 -13.75 1.47
CA GLU A 122 19.72 -12.61 2.07
C GLU A 122 20.78 -12.14 1.09
N ALA A 123 20.74 -10.87 0.69
CA ALA A 123 21.78 -10.27 -0.11
C ALA A 123 23.09 -10.46 0.66
N GLY A 124 23.96 -11.30 0.12
CA GLY A 124 25.16 -11.73 0.81
C GLY A 124 25.91 -10.51 1.35
N ARG A 125 26.14 -10.53 2.65
CA ARG A 125 27.13 -9.66 3.27
C ARG A 125 28.49 -10.08 2.72
N GLY A 126 28.91 -9.39 1.65
CA GLY A 126 30.29 -9.39 1.20
C GLY A 126 31.09 -8.37 1.97
#